data_eee28d4a5c76a93c5e3b0736769c048d
#
_entry.id   eee28d4a5c76a93c5e3b0736769c048d
#
_cell.length_a   1.000
_cell.length_b   1.000
_cell.length_c   1.000
_cell.angle_alpha   90.00
_cell.angle_beta   90.00
_cell.angle_gamma   90.00
#
_symmetry.space_group_name_H-M   'P 1'
#
loop_
_entity.id
_entity.type
_entity.pdbx_description
1 polymer ?
#
loop_
_entity_poly.entity_id
_entity_poly.type
_entity_poly.pdbx_seq_one_letter_code
_entity_poly.pdbx_strand_id
1 'polypeptide(L)'
;MNKAVVFDLDGTIYFGSKIADFALQTIDELKSNGYNVLFFTNNSTKTRVEISDKLIHMGIRTTVDKIYTSAYASAIFLQIKDLRNIFLVGSRGFKSELTNADINVEDEYSCEAVVIGLDLNFNYEILSKALIALQKSRRIIVANTDKNFPVENGLLRPGANAMLSAILGSIDEEIKLDIVGKPNPFMLEILCKDWGLDKQHIVVVGDRIESDMAMAKNFNCKGILVGNDITLLDVKNKILRS
;
A
#
# COMPACT_ATOMS: atom_id res chain seq x y z
N MET A 1 3.41 25.80 9.26
CA MET A 1 2.96 25.02 8.11
C MET A 1 3.00 23.55 8.46
N ASN A 2 1.96 22.78 8.12
CA ASN A 2 1.90 21.34 8.41
C ASN A 2 2.76 20.60 7.37
N LYS A 3 3.88 19.98 7.80
CA LYS A 3 4.81 19.25 6.91
C LYS A 3 4.74 17.77 7.20
N ALA A 4 4.88 16.91 6.19
CA ALA A 4 4.88 15.47 6.36
C ALA A 4 6.05 14.78 5.64
N VAL A 5 6.54 13.72 6.25
CA VAL A 5 7.43 12.75 5.62
C VAL A 5 6.74 11.40 5.60
N VAL A 6 6.57 10.86 4.41
CA VAL A 6 5.89 9.60 4.14
C VAL A 6 6.94 8.56 3.80
N PHE A 7 7.11 7.57 4.67
CA PHE A 7 8.06 6.50 4.48
C PHE A 7 7.39 5.25 3.92
N ASP A 8 7.96 4.65 2.90
CA ASP A 8 7.74 3.25 2.61
C ASP A 8 8.25 2.39 3.78
N LEU A 9 7.77 1.16 3.89
CA LEU A 9 8.10 0.26 5.00
C LEU A 9 9.09 -0.83 4.60
N ASP A 10 8.70 -1.74 3.71
CA ASP A 10 9.48 -2.92 3.36
C ASP A 10 10.63 -2.56 2.40
N GLY A 11 11.87 -2.62 2.85
CA GLY A 11 13.04 -2.18 2.09
C GLY A 11 13.53 -0.77 2.47
N THR A 12 12.72 -0.01 3.20
CA THR A 12 13.03 1.37 3.62
C THR A 12 13.21 1.48 5.13
N ILE A 13 12.17 1.20 5.90
CA ILE A 13 12.19 1.27 7.37
C ILE A 13 12.66 -0.03 8.01
N TYR A 14 12.39 -1.16 7.37
CA TYR A 14 12.83 -2.47 7.82
C TYR A 14 13.03 -3.46 6.65
N PHE A 15 13.80 -4.51 6.90
CA PHE A 15 14.01 -5.67 6.03
C PHE A 15 13.56 -6.91 6.78
N GLY A 16 12.38 -7.46 6.42
CA GLY A 16 11.77 -8.57 7.15
C GLY A 16 11.46 -8.21 8.61
N SER A 17 12.22 -8.78 9.55
CA SER A 17 12.11 -8.50 11.00
C SER A 17 13.17 -7.51 11.51
N LYS A 18 14.15 -7.13 10.68
CA LYS A 18 15.26 -6.25 11.07
C LYS A 18 14.95 -4.81 10.71
N ILE A 19 15.03 -3.89 11.68
CA ILE A 19 14.91 -2.47 11.44
C ILE A 19 16.13 -1.96 10.64
N ALA A 20 15.92 -0.99 9.75
CA ALA A 20 16.98 -0.38 8.96
C ALA A 20 17.88 0.51 9.83
N ASP A 21 19.14 0.61 9.44
CA ASP A 21 20.10 1.47 10.13
C ASP A 21 19.60 2.93 10.11
N PHE A 22 19.76 3.61 11.24
CA PHE A 22 19.33 5.01 11.47
C PHE A 22 17.81 5.27 11.41
N ALA A 23 16.94 4.25 11.22
CA ALA A 23 15.50 4.46 11.10
C ALA A 23 14.89 5.13 12.34
N LEU A 24 15.17 4.62 13.54
CA LEU A 24 14.68 5.20 14.79
C LEU A 24 15.14 6.65 14.97
N GLN A 25 16.45 6.89 14.81
CA GLN A 25 17.01 8.22 14.93
C GLN A 25 16.38 9.20 13.93
N THR A 26 16.24 8.80 12.69
CA THR A 26 15.66 9.63 11.62
C THR A 26 14.21 10.00 11.91
N ILE A 27 13.41 9.01 12.34
CA ILE A 27 12.01 9.22 12.66
C ILE A 27 11.85 10.16 13.85
N ASP A 28 12.62 9.94 14.94
CA ASP A 28 12.52 10.75 16.17
C ASP A 28 13.00 12.19 15.94
N GLU A 29 14.08 12.39 15.20
CA GLU A 29 14.55 13.72 14.86
C GLU A 29 13.60 14.49 13.94
N LEU A 30 12.98 13.84 12.94
CA LEU A 30 11.96 14.48 12.09
C LEU A 30 10.74 14.89 12.92
N LYS A 31 10.24 14.02 13.80
CA LYS A 31 9.14 14.35 14.73
C LYS A 31 9.49 15.53 15.65
N SER A 32 10.68 15.53 16.22
CA SER A 32 11.16 16.61 17.10
C SER A 32 11.29 17.95 16.39
N ASN A 33 11.46 17.94 15.05
CA ASN A 33 11.48 19.12 14.19
C ASN A 33 10.10 19.45 13.58
N GLY A 34 9.02 18.88 14.12
CA GLY A 34 7.65 19.24 13.79
C GLY A 34 7.10 18.60 12.52
N TYR A 35 7.76 17.57 11.96
CA TYR A 35 7.22 16.82 10.84
C TYR A 35 6.23 15.76 11.29
N ASN A 36 5.12 15.62 10.57
CA ASN A 36 4.28 14.42 10.65
C ASN A 36 4.99 13.28 9.94
N VAL A 37 5.32 12.23 10.68
CA VAL A 37 5.90 11.01 10.11
C VAL A 37 4.80 9.99 9.89
N LEU A 38 4.63 9.57 8.65
CA LEU A 38 3.56 8.69 8.17
C LEU A 38 4.18 7.51 7.41
N PHE A 39 3.47 6.39 7.36
CA PHE A 39 3.98 5.14 6.80
C PHE A 39 3.04 4.62 5.71
N PHE A 40 3.60 4.35 4.53
CA PHE A 40 2.89 3.83 3.37
C PHE A 40 3.43 2.46 2.98
N THR A 41 2.54 1.55 2.62
CA THR A 41 2.96 0.23 2.10
C THR A 41 1.96 -0.32 1.10
N ASN A 42 2.47 -1.00 0.07
CA ASN A 42 1.66 -1.81 -0.84
C ASN A 42 1.21 -3.14 -0.21
N ASN A 43 1.58 -3.40 1.03
CA ASN A 43 1.15 -4.61 1.73
C ASN A 43 -0.38 -4.63 1.85
N SER A 44 -0.99 -5.66 1.27
CA SER A 44 -2.43 -5.94 1.36
C SER A 44 -2.75 -7.15 2.23
N THR A 45 -1.74 -7.76 2.89
CA THR A 45 -1.96 -8.99 3.67
C THR A 45 -2.24 -8.75 5.14
N LYS A 46 -1.85 -7.58 5.66
CA LYS A 46 -1.99 -7.21 7.07
C LYS A 46 -2.90 -6.00 7.22
N THR A 47 -3.59 -5.94 8.37
CA THR A 47 -4.32 -4.74 8.78
C THR A 47 -3.37 -3.63 9.20
N ARG A 48 -3.85 -2.39 9.24
CA ARG A 48 -3.10 -1.24 9.77
C ARG A 48 -2.73 -1.44 11.24
N VAL A 49 -3.58 -2.11 12.02
CA VAL A 49 -3.31 -2.45 13.42
C VAL A 49 -2.11 -3.40 13.52
N GLU A 50 -2.12 -4.50 12.74
CA GLU A 50 -1.00 -5.46 12.72
C GLU A 50 0.33 -4.81 12.28
N ILE A 51 0.28 -3.82 11.38
CA ILE A 51 1.48 -3.06 10.97
C ILE A 51 1.90 -2.10 12.06
N SER A 52 0.97 -1.40 12.71
CA SER A 52 1.25 -0.53 13.86
C SER A 52 1.96 -1.30 14.97
N ASP A 53 1.44 -2.46 15.33
CA ASP A 53 2.00 -3.32 16.35
C ASP A 53 3.42 -3.78 15.98
N LYS A 54 3.64 -4.17 14.72
CA LYS A 54 4.98 -4.51 14.21
C LYS A 54 5.95 -3.34 14.36
N LEU A 55 5.56 -2.13 13.99
CA LEU A 55 6.41 -0.94 14.12
C LEU A 55 6.72 -0.60 15.58
N ILE A 56 5.74 -0.71 16.46
CA ILE A 56 5.91 -0.50 17.91
C ILE A 56 6.89 -1.53 18.50
N HIS A 57 6.76 -2.80 18.13
CA HIS A 57 7.71 -3.85 18.55
C HIS A 57 9.14 -3.62 18.05
N MET A 58 9.30 -2.92 16.92
CA MET A 58 10.60 -2.47 16.41
C MET A 58 11.13 -1.19 17.07
N GLY A 59 10.40 -0.62 18.03
CA GLY A 59 10.78 0.60 18.74
C GLY A 59 10.27 1.91 18.10
N ILE A 60 9.49 1.84 17.04
CA ILE A 60 8.93 3.03 16.37
C ILE A 60 7.60 3.40 17.03
N ARG A 61 7.56 4.54 17.73
CA ARG A 61 6.32 5.07 18.29
C ARG A 61 5.42 5.59 17.17
N THR A 62 4.29 4.93 16.95
CA THR A 62 3.29 5.30 15.94
C THR A 62 1.88 4.94 16.41
N THR A 63 0.89 5.38 15.64
CA THR A 63 -0.53 5.09 15.83
C THR A 63 -1.14 4.65 14.49
N VAL A 64 -2.26 3.95 14.53
CA VAL A 64 -2.90 3.35 13.35
C VAL A 64 -3.29 4.38 12.29
N ASP A 65 -3.67 5.60 12.71
CA ASP A 65 -4.01 6.73 11.82
C ASP A 65 -2.84 7.24 10.97
N LYS A 66 -1.60 6.89 11.35
CA LYS A 66 -0.37 7.23 10.60
C LYS A 66 0.04 6.18 9.58
N ILE A 67 -0.73 5.12 9.42
CA ILE A 67 -0.40 3.99 8.55
C ILE A 67 -1.41 3.89 7.42
N TYR A 68 -0.91 3.89 6.20
CA TYR A 68 -1.68 3.75 4.97
C TYR A 68 -1.22 2.51 4.24
N THR A 69 -2.09 1.51 4.14
CA THR A 69 -1.86 0.29 3.39
C THR A 69 -2.65 0.31 2.08
N SER A 70 -2.22 -0.44 1.09
CA SER A 70 -3.02 -0.61 -0.13
C SER A 70 -4.38 -1.26 0.14
N ALA A 71 -4.49 -2.11 1.17
CA ALA A 71 -5.76 -2.68 1.62
C ALA A 71 -6.72 -1.61 2.15
N TYR A 72 -6.25 -0.75 3.08
CA TYR A 72 -7.03 0.37 3.60
C TYR A 72 -7.43 1.36 2.50
N ALA A 73 -6.49 1.72 1.63
CA ALA A 73 -6.77 2.61 0.52
C ALA A 73 -7.81 2.02 -0.44
N SER A 74 -7.80 0.70 -0.66
CA SER A 74 -8.83 0.02 -1.47
C SER A 74 -10.20 0.11 -0.83
N ALA A 75 -10.30 -0.02 0.50
CA ALA A 75 -11.56 0.15 1.23
C ALA A 75 -12.12 1.58 1.05
N ILE A 76 -11.28 2.61 1.21
CA ILE A 76 -11.68 4.01 0.97
C ILE A 76 -12.07 4.24 -0.50
N PHE A 77 -11.33 3.66 -1.44
CA PHE A 77 -11.65 3.76 -2.87
C PHE A 77 -13.04 3.19 -3.18
N LEU A 78 -13.35 2.02 -2.64
CA LEU A 78 -14.65 1.37 -2.80
C LEU A 78 -15.78 2.22 -2.21
N GLN A 79 -15.59 2.80 -1.01
CA GLN A 79 -16.56 3.73 -0.40
C GLN A 79 -16.81 4.96 -1.30
N ILE A 80 -15.76 5.58 -1.84
CA ILE A 80 -15.88 6.74 -2.74
C ILE A 80 -16.61 6.39 -4.04
N LYS A 81 -16.45 5.15 -4.52
CA LYS A 81 -17.12 4.65 -5.74
C LYS A 81 -18.50 4.07 -5.48
N ASP A 82 -18.94 4.07 -4.22
CA ASP A 82 -20.21 3.46 -3.75
C ASP A 82 -20.34 1.97 -4.16
N LEU A 83 -19.25 1.23 -4.07
CA LEU A 83 -19.19 -0.21 -4.31
C LEU A 83 -19.14 -0.93 -2.96
N ARG A 84 -20.24 -1.59 -2.60
CA ARG A 84 -20.40 -2.17 -1.27
C ARG A 84 -20.27 -3.68 -1.23
N ASN A 85 -20.54 -4.34 -2.32
CA ASN A 85 -20.54 -5.80 -2.42
C ASN A 85 -19.44 -6.24 -3.39
N ILE A 86 -18.42 -6.92 -2.91
CA ILE A 86 -17.26 -7.27 -3.74
C ILE A 86 -16.86 -8.74 -3.58
N PHE A 87 -16.29 -9.31 -4.63
CA PHE A 87 -15.57 -10.58 -4.55
C PHE A 87 -14.10 -10.30 -4.26
N LEU A 88 -13.56 -10.92 -3.20
CA LEU A 88 -12.18 -10.69 -2.78
C LEU A 88 -11.25 -11.84 -3.19
N VAL A 89 -10.21 -11.53 -3.94
CA VAL A 89 -8.99 -12.33 -4.05
C VAL A 89 -7.94 -11.67 -3.16
N GLY A 90 -7.77 -12.18 -1.95
CA GLY A 90 -6.90 -11.51 -0.97
C GLY A 90 -6.89 -12.18 0.39
N SER A 91 -6.02 -11.71 1.23
CA SER A 91 -5.76 -12.25 2.57
C SER A 91 -6.86 -11.89 3.59
N ARG A 92 -6.78 -12.55 4.77
CA ARG A 92 -7.63 -12.23 5.93
C ARG A 92 -7.48 -10.76 6.36
N GLY A 93 -6.27 -10.21 6.37
CA GLY A 93 -6.05 -8.82 6.76
C GLY A 93 -6.72 -7.84 5.81
N PHE A 94 -6.71 -8.12 4.50
CA PHE A 94 -7.44 -7.33 3.52
C PHE A 94 -8.95 -7.40 3.76
N LYS A 95 -9.48 -8.61 3.95
CA LYS A 95 -10.91 -8.78 4.29
C LYS A 95 -11.30 -7.97 5.51
N SER A 96 -10.46 -7.96 6.55
CA SER A 96 -10.73 -7.19 7.77
C SER A 96 -10.77 -5.67 7.51
N GLU A 97 -9.83 -5.12 6.73
CA GLU A 97 -9.85 -3.68 6.37
C GLU A 97 -11.12 -3.32 5.57
N LEU A 98 -11.56 -4.18 4.65
CA LEU A 98 -12.79 -3.99 3.89
C LEU A 98 -14.03 -4.02 4.80
N THR A 99 -14.14 -5.04 5.65
CA THR A 99 -15.28 -5.19 6.57
C THR A 99 -15.36 -4.03 7.58
N ASN A 100 -14.22 -3.54 8.08
CA ASN A 100 -14.16 -2.36 8.96
C ASN A 100 -14.62 -1.07 8.27
N ALA A 101 -14.66 -1.06 6.95
CA ALA A 101 -15.15 0.05 6.12
C ALA A 101 -16.56 -0.19 5.56
N ASP A 102 -17.34 -1.10 6.13
CA ASP A 102 -18.69 -1.49 5.70
C ASP A 102 -18.74 -1.95 4.23
N ILE A 103 -17.70 -2.67 3.78
CA ILE A 103 -17.64 -3.33 2.49
C ILE A 103 -17.89 -4.83 2.71
N ASN A 104 -18.92 -5.37 2.05
CA ASN A 104 -19.29 -6.77 2.13
C ASN A 104 -18.44 -7.60 1.18
N VAL A 105 -17.86 -8.68 1.68
CA VAL A 105 -17.19 -9.67 0.86
C VAL A 105 -18.18 -10.78 0.56
N GLU A 106 -18.67 -10.78 -0.67
CA GLU A 106 -19.74 -11.66 -1.17
C GLU A 106 -19.16 -12.83 -1.98
N ASP A 107 -20.06 -13.71 -2.40
CA ASP A 107 -19.74 -14.76 -3.35
C ASP A 107 -19.55 -14.22 -4.78
N GLU A 108 -19.17 -15.10 -5.69
CA GLU A 108 -18.90 -14.80 -7.09
C GLU A 108 -20.16 -14.38 -7.90
N TYR A 109 -21.34 -14.52 -7.35
CA TYR A 109 -22.60 -14.25 -8.05
C TYR A 109 -23.24 -12.90 -7.68
N SER A 110 -22.87 -12.33 -6.54
CA SER A 110 -23.56 -11.16 -5.95
C SER A 110 -22.68 -9.91 -5.88
N CYS A 111 -21.52 -9.88 -6.53
CA CYS A 111 -20.55 -8.80 -6.41
C CYS A 111 -20.66 -7.74 -7.54
N GLU A 112 -20.28 -6.50 -7.20
CA GLU A 112 -20.22 -5.33 -8.09
C GLU A 112 -18.83 -5.15 -8.68
N ALA A 113 -17.79 -5.75 -8.05
CA ALA A 113 -16.41 -5.71 -8.50
C ALA A 113 -15.62 -6.90 -7.94
N VAL A 114 -14.54 -7.28 -8.63
CA VAL A 114 -13.51 -8.16 -8.10
C VAL A 114 -12.39 -7.29 -7.53
N VAL A 115 -12.05 -7.49 -6.25
CA VAL A 115 -10.97 -6.79 -5.56
C VAL A 115 -9.80 -7.74 -5.40
N ILE A 116 -8.60 -7.33 -5.85
CA ILE A 116 -7.42 -8.19 -5.90
C ILE A 116 -6.29 -7.60 -5.05
N GLY A 117 -5.75 -8.40 -4.16
CA GLY A 117 -4.51 -8.18 -3.43
C GLY A 117 -3.68 -9.46 -3.40
N LEU A 118 -2.66 -9.50 -2.56
CA LEU A 118 -1.87 -10.71 -2.36
C LEU A 118 -2.66 -11.74 -1.56
N ASP A 119 -2.86 -12.91 -2.17
CA ASP A 119 -3.46 -14.08 -1.52
C ASP A 119 -2.47 -15.25 -1.55
N LEU A 120 -1.97 -15.64 -0.38
CA LEU A 120 -1.02 -16.76 -0.25
C LEU A 120 -1.68 -18.14 -0.43
N ASN A 121 -3.02 -18.20 -0.43
CA ASN A 121 -3.81 -19.41 -0.67
C ASN A 121 -4.41 -19.46 -2.08
N PHE A 122 -4.03 -18.53 -2.97
CA PHE A 122 -4.53 -18.46 -4.33
C PHE A 122 -4.36 -19.81 -5.05
N ASN A 123 -5.43 -20.26 -5.66
CA ASN A 123 -5.51 -21.55 -6.32
C ASN A 123 -6.52 -21.52 -7.48
N TYR A 124 -6.68 -22.64 -8.20
CA TYR A 124 -7.56 -22.75 -9.34
C TYR A 124 -9.04 -22.49 -9.00
N GLU A 125 -9.50 -22.87 -7.80
CA GLU A 125 -10.89 -22.62 -7.36
C GLU A 125 -11.14 -21.11 -7.19
N ILE A 126 -10.23 -20.40 -6.53
CA ILE A 126 -10.31 -18.94 -6.37
C ILE A 126 -10.27 -18.25 -7.73
N LEU A 127 -9.39 -18.68 -8.63
CA LEU A 127 -9.30 -18.16 -9.99
C LEU A 127 -10.63 -18.35 -10.74
N SER A 128 -11.23 -19.54 -10.66
CA SER A 128 -12.49 -19.86 -11.32
C SER A 128 -13.65 -19.00 -10.80
N LYS A 129 -13.73 -18.80 -9.49
CA LYS A 129 -14.73 -17.92 -8.86
C LYS A 129 -14.53 -16.45 -9.25
N ALA A 130 -13.27 -15.98 -9.28
CA ALA A 130 -12.96 -14.64 -9.73
C ALA A 130 -13.39 -14.40 -11.18
N LEU A 131 -13.21 -15.39 -12.05
CA LEU A 131 -13.65 -15.32 -13.45
C LEU A 131 -15.19 -15.23 -13.55
N ILE A 132 -15.93 -16.05 -12.78
CA ILE A 132 -17.41 -15.97 -12.73
C ILE A 132 -17.85 -14.57 -12.24
N ALA A 133 -17.24 -14.07 -11.19
CA ALA A 133 -17.51 -12.74 -10.65
C ALA A 133 -17.29 -11.64 -11.71
N LEU A 134 -16.21 -11.74 -12.51
CA LEU A 134 -15.89 -10.78 -13.56
C LEU A 134 -16.84 -10.80 -14.75
N GLN A 135 -17.38 -11.94 -15.12
CA GLN A 135 -18.37 -12.03 -16.20
C GLN A 135 -19.58 -11.13 -15.96
N LYS A 136 -19.91 -10.88 -14.68
CA LYS A 136 -21.01 -9.99 -14.27
C LYS A 136 -20.54 -8.57 -13.98
N SER A 137 -19.56 -8.42 -13.13
CA SER A 137 -19.15 -7.12 -12.62
C SER A 137 -18.33 -6.29 -13.61
N ARG A 138 -17.59 -6.95 -14.51
CA ARG A 138 -16.70 -6.34 -15.52
C ARG A 138 -15.76 -5.28 -14.94
N ARG A 139 -15.44 -5.41 -13.67
CA ARG A 139 -14.63 -4.44 -12.93
C ARG A 139 -13.65 -5.11 -11.99
N ILE A 140 -12.40 -4.69 -12.08
CA ILE A 140 -11.32 -5.08 -11.17
C ILE A 140 -10.84 -3.83 -10.43
N ILE A 141 -10.70 -3.94 -9.11
CA ILE A 141 -9.92 -3.02 -8.28
C ILE A 141 -8.73 -3.80 -7.73
N VAL A 142 -7.51 -3.34 -8.02
CA VAL A 142 -6.30 -4.00 -7.54
C VAL A 142 -5.59 -3.15 -6.49
N ALA A 143 -5.29 -3.76 -5.35
CA ALA A 143 -4.63 -3.09 -4.24
C ALA A 143 -3.21 -2.63 -4.61
N ASN A 144 -2.48 -3.45 -5.38
CA ASN A 144 -1.17 -3.11 -5.94
C ASN A 144 -0.80 -4.06 -7.09
N THR A 145 0.15 -3.64 -7.91
CA THR A 145 0.65 -4.41 -9.07
C THR A 145 2.10 -4.89 -8.87
N ASP A 146 2.51 -5.10 -7.62
CA ASP A 146 3.85 -5.59 -7.33
C ASP A 146 4.04 -6.99 -7.93
N LYS A 147 5.04 -7.16 -8.77
CA LYS A 147 5.32 -8.43 -9.46
C LYS A 147 5.80 -9.50 -8.48
N ASN A 148 6.63 -9.09 -7.55
CA ASN A 148 7.23 -9.94 -6.53
C ASN A 148 7.58 -9.10 -5.29
N PHE A 149 7.92 -9.81 -4.21
CA PHE A 149 8.48 -9.21 -3.01
C PHE A 149 9.62 -10.06 -2.47
N PRO A 150 10.64 -9.44 -1.86
CA PRO A 150 11.76 -10.17 -1.27
C PRO A 150 11.34 -10.89 0.02
N VAL A 151 11.91 -12.07 0.21
CA VAL A 151 11.86 -12.82 1.46
C VAL A 151 13.30 -13.07 1.96
N GLU A 152 13.44 -13.78 3.07
CA GLU A 152 14.75 -14.13 3.63
C GLU A 152 15.67 -14.76 2.59
N ASN A 153 16.97 -14.55 2.74
CA ASN A 153 18.02 -15.04 1.84
C ASN A 153 17.97 -14.51 0.40
N GLY A 154 17.33 -13.36 0.17
CA GLY A 154 17.28 -12.72 -1.15
C GLY A 154 16.39 -13.42 -2.18
N LEU A 155 15.60 -14.40 -1.74
CA LEU A 155 14.62 -15.06 -2.60
C LEU A 155 13.43 -14.14 -2.87
N LEU A 156 12.76 -14.33 -4.01
CA LEU A 156 11.56 -13.60 -4.40
C LEU A 156 10.34 -14.51 -4.35
N ARG A 157 9.23 -13.96 -3.87
CA ARG A 157 7.90 -14.60 -3.97
C ARG A 157 6.99 -13.76 -4.87
N PRO A 158 6.01 -14.41 -5.56
CA PRO A 158 5.04 -13.71 -6.40
C PRO A 158 4.27 -12.66 -5.59
N GLY A 159 4.14 -11.44 -6.15
CA GLY A 159 3.29 -10.38 -5.61
C GLY A 159 1.85 -10.46 -6.13
N ALA A 160 1.04 -9.47 -5.78
CA ALA A 160 -0.38 -9.41 -6.18
C ALA A 160 -0.58 -9.38 -7.70
N ASN A 161 0.39 -8.88 -8.46
CA ASN A 161 0.34 -8.90 -9.92
C ASN A 161 0.27 -10.32 -10.50
N ALA A 162 0.77 -11.34 -9.80
CA ALA A 162 0.67 -12.72 -10.27
C ALA A 162 -0.79 -13.18 -10.30
N MET A 163 -1.59 -12.85 -9.25
CA MET A 163 -3.03 -13.14 -9.19
C MET A 163 -3.79 -12.34 -10.26
N LEU A 164 -3.50 -11.04 -10.37
CA LEU A 164 -4.08 -10.19 -11.41
C LEU A 164 -3.81 -10.75 -12.82
N SER A 165 -2.57 -11.13 -13.11
CA SER A 165 -2.17 -11.67 -14.42
C SER A 165 -2.86 -12.99 -14.73
N ALA A 166 -3.02 -13.88 -13.74
CA ALA A 166 -3.74 -15.14 -13.92
C ALA A 166 -5.22 -14.90 -14.29
N ILE A 167 -5.85 -13.93 -13.62
CA ILE A 167 -7.25 -13.57 -13.86
C ILE A 167 -7.39 -12.91 -15.23
N LEU A 168 -6.55 -11.92 -15.56
CA LEU A 168 -6.59 -11.23 -16.86
C LEU A 168 -6.27 -12.17 -18.02
N GLY A 169 -5.36 -13.12 -17.84
CA GLY A 169 -5.05 -14.14 -18.84
C GLY A 169 -6.18 -15.15 -19.10
N SER A 170 -7.24 -15.12 -18.30
CA SER A 170 -8.41 -16.02 -18.43
C SER A 170 -9.63 -15.35 -19.06
N ILE A 171 -9.52 -14.10 -19.53
CA ILE A 171 -10.60 -13.30 -20.10
C ILE A 171 -10.14 -12.65 -21.40
N ASP A 172 -11.02 -12.65 -22.41
CA ASP A 172 -10.80 -11.99 -23.70
C ASP A 172 -11.49 -10.61 -23.77
N GLU A 173 -12.29 -10.27 -22.79
CA GLU A 173 -13.12 -9.09 -22.78
C GLU A 173 -12.41 -7.88 -22.16
N GLU A 174 -12.78 -6.68 -22.58
CA GLU A 174 -12.32 -5.45 -21.94
C GLU A 174 -12.93 -5.31 -20.55
N ILE A 175 -12.05 -5.17 -19.53
CA ILE A 175 -12.41 -5.02 -18.13
C ILE A 175 -11.94 -3.66 -17.64
N LYS A 176 -12.80 -2.99 -16.89
CA LYS A 176 -12.41 -1.76 -16.18
C LYS A 176 -11.47 -2.10 -15.04
N LEU A 177 -10.23 -1.62 -15.13
CA LEU A 177 -9.18 -1.85 -14.14
C LEU A 177 -8.83 -0.56 -13.41
N ASP A 178 -9.01 -0.55 -12.10
CA ASP A 178 -8.61 0.55 -11.21
C ASP A 178 -7.45 0.06 -10.30
N ILE A 179 -6.30 0.75 -10.34
CA ILE A 179 -5.13 0.47 -9.48
C ILE A 179 -5.15 1.47 -8.32
N VAL A 180 -5.05 1.00 -7.07
CA VAL A 180 -5.19 1.84 -5.88
C VAL A 180 -3.85 2.16 -5.21
N GLY A 181 -2.99 1.16 -5.02
CA GLY A 181 -1.69 1.33 -4.38
C GLY A 181 -0.64 1.98 -5.27
N LYS A 182 0.56 2.17 -4.70
CA LYS A 182 1.71 2.71 -5.44
C LYS A 182 1.94 1.95 -6.75
N PRO A 183 2.20 2.61 -7.87
CA PRO A 183 2.57 4.01 -8.07
C PRO A 183 1.39 4.99 -8.22
N ASN A 184 0.13 4.55 -8.00
CA ASN A 184 -1.01 5.45 -8.02
C ASN A 184 -0.92 6.43 -6.83
N PRO A 185 -1.18 7.73 -7.02
CA PRO A 185 -1.07 8.73 -5.96
C PRO A 185 -2.24 8.72 -4.96
N PHE A 186 -3.23 7.87 -5.12
CA PHE A 186 -4.47 7.88 -4.35
C PHE A 186 -4.25 7.83 -2.83
N MET A 187 -3.26 7.06 -2.34
CA MET A 187 -2.93 7.05 -0.91
C MET A 187 -2.46 8.43 -0.41
N LEU A 188 -1.74 9.20 -1.24
CA LEU A 188 -1.34 10.58 -0.91
C LEU A 188 -2.53 11.55 -0.95
N GLU A 189 -3.51 11.31 -1.81
CA GLU A 189 -4.76 12.09 -1.85
C GLU A 189 -5.57 11.89 -0.57
N ILE A 190 -5.71 10.64 -0.09
CA ILE A 190 -6.34 10.33 1.19
C ILE A 190 -5.60 11.05 2.33
N LEU A 191 -4.28 10.91 2.38
CA LEU A 191 -3.43 11.52 3.40
C LEU A 191 -3.60 13.04 3.45
N CYS A 192 -3.60 13.71 2.29
CA CYS A 192 -3.82 15.16 2.23
C CYS A 192 -5.16 15.57 2.81
N LYS A 193 -6.21 14.80 2.53
CA LYS A 193 -7.55 15.03 3.07
C LYS A 193 -7.59 14.82 4.58
N ASP A 194 -7.00 13.74 5.08
CA ASP A 194 -7.04 13.35 6.49
C ASP A 194 -6.26 14.33 7.37
N TRP A 195 -5.14 14.84 6.88
CA TRP A 195 -4.20 15.68 7.65
C TRP A 195 -4.22 17.17 7.26
N GLY A 196 -5.03 17.58 6.31
CA GLY A 196 -5.06 18.96 5.81
C GLY A 196 -3.71 19.41 5.24
N LEU A 197 -3.03 18.54 4.49
CA LEU A 197 -1.69 18.76 3.95
C LEU A 197 -1.74 19.26 2.51
N ASP A 198 -0.86 20.19 2.19
CA ASP A 198 -0.56 20.57 0.81
C ASP A 198 0.55 19.65 0.26
N LYS A 199 0.41 19.22 -0.98
CA LYS A 199 1.36 18.34 -1.67
C LYS A 199 2.81 18.87 -1.67
N GLN A 200 2.99 20.19 -1.66
CA GLN A 200 4.30 20.85 -1.61
C GLN A 200 5.01 20.65 -0.27
N HIS A 201 4.28 20.26 0.77
CA HIS A 201 4.80 20.03 2.11
C HIS A 201 4.96 18.54 2.42
N ILE A 202 4.88 17.68 1.40
CA ILE A 202 5.05 16.23 1.53
C ILE A 202 6.36 15.80 0.88
N VAL A 203 7.10 14.97 1.61
CA VAL A 203 8.28 14.26 1.10
C VAL A 203 8.02 12.77 1.19
N VAL A 204 8.07 12.07 0.06
CA VAL A 204 8.01 10.60 0.00
C VAL A 204 9.42 10.04 0.05
N VAL A 205 9.64 9.05 0.90
CA VAL A 205 10.90 8.33 1.07
C VAL A 205 10.65 6.85 0.83
N GLY A 206 11.38 6.24 -0.09
CA GLY A 206 11.22 4.83 -0.43
C GLY A 206 12.42 4.28 -1.18
N ASP A 207 12.48 2.96 -1.36
CA ASP A 207 13.60 2.26 -2.00
C ASP A 207 13.32 1.85 -3.46
N ARG A 208 12.07 2.04 -3.94
CA ARG A 208 11.66 1.59 -5.27
C ARG A 208 11.33 2.75 -6.20
N ILE A 209 12.02 2.78 -7.36
CA ILE A 209 11.78 3.79 -8.40
C ILE A 209 10.38 3.63 -8.99
N GLU A 210 9.97 2.38 -9.28
CA GLU A 210 8.73 2.06 -10.00
C GLU A 210 7.46 2.27 -9.16
N SER A 211 7.56 2.28 -7.84
CA SER A 211 6.41 2.48 -6.96
C SER A 211 6.49 3.79 -6.18
N ASP A 212 7.52 3.98 -5.34
CA ASP A 212 7.60 5.13 -4.42
C ASP A 212 7.90 6.43 -5.15
N MET A 213 8.96 6.41 -5.97
CA MET A 213 9.36 7.61 -6.71
C MET A 213 8.36 7.93 -7.82
N ALA A 214 7.80 6.89 -8.46
CA ALA A 214 6.72 7.09 -9.44
C ALA A 214 5.47 7.67 -8.77
N MET A 215 5.08 7.21 -7.57
CA MET A 215 3.95 7.81 -6.82
C MET A 215 4.22 9.28 -6.49
N ALA A 216 5.41 9.62 -5.98
CA ALA A 216 5.78 11.00 -5.69
C ALA A 216 5.72 11.88 -6.94
N LYS A 217 6.23 11.39 -8.06
CA LYS A 217 6.17 12.08 -9.37
C LYS A 217 4.73 12.27 -9.84
N ASN A 218 3.91 11.23 -9.78
CA ASN A 218 2.50 11.27 -10.22
C ASN A 218 1.66 12.23 -9.35
N PHE A 219 2.01 12.35 -8.07
CA PHE A 219 1.38 13.32 -7.16
C PHE A 219 1.96 14.73 -7.27
N ASN A 220 3.10 14.90 -7.93
CA ASN A 220 3.85 16.14 -8.01
C ASN A 220 4.32 16.65 -6.62
N CYS A 221 4.93 15.74 -5.82
CA CYS A 221 5.59 16.05 -4.57
C CYS A 221 7.06 15.59 -4.59
N LYS A 222 7.84 15.97 -3.56
CA LYS A 222 9.26 15.60 -3.45
C LYS A 222 9.40 14.12 -3.13
N GLY A 223 10.19 13.38 -3.91
CA GLY A 223 10.62 12.01 -3.64
C GLY A 223 12.10 11.94 -3.29
N ILE A 224 12.47 11.06 -2.35
CA ILE A 224 13.87 10.73 -2.01
C ILE A 224 14.02 9.22 -2.04
N LEU A 225 14.83 8.74 -2.98
CA LEU A 225 15.18 7.33 -3.08
C LEU A 225 16.26 7.00 -2.05
N VAL A 226 16.03 5.95 -1.26
CA VAL A 226 17.02 5.34 -0.36
C VAL A 226 17.63 4.11 -1.01
N GLY A 227 18.85 3.76 -0.64
CA GLY A 227 19.57 2.61 -1.18
C GLY A 227 21.04 2.65 -0.76
N ASN A 228 21.92 2.02 -1.56
CA ASN A 228 23.32 1.87 -1.21
C ASN A 228 24.07 3.20 -0.99
N ASP A 229 23.69 4.25 -1.71
CA ASP A 229 24.39 5.55 -1.69
C ASP A 229 23.68 6.61 -0.82
N ILE A 230 22.42 6.37 -0.40
CA ILE A 230 21.62 7.32 0.41
C ILE A 230 20.99 6.57 1.56
N THR A 231 21.50 6.83 2.76
CA THR A 231 20.98 6.27 4.02
C THR A 231 19.80 7.07 4.55
N LEU A 232 19.09 6.53 5.52
CA LEU A 232 18.04 7.28 6.23
C LEU A 232 18.59 8.50 6.97
N LEU A 233 19.84 8.46 7.41
CA LEU A 233 20.51 9.62 8.00
C LEU A 233 20.71 10.74 6.97
N ASP A 234 21.08 10.41 5.74
CA ASP A 234 21.20 11.38 4.66
C ASP A 234 19.86 11.99 4.27
N VAL A 235 18.80 11.16 4.24
CA VAL A 235 17.43 11.60 4.02
C VAL A 235 17.02 12.66 5.03
N LYS A 236 17.22 12.38 6.33
CA LYS A 236 16.94 13.32 7.41
C LYS A 236 17.68 14.65 7.21
N ASN A 237 18.99 14.57 6.94
CA ASN A 237 19.82 15.77 6.73
C ASN A 237 19.35 16.60 5.52
N LYS A 238 18.93 15.95 4.42
CA LYS A 238 18.36 16.63 3.24
C LYS A 238 17.02 17.31 3.54
N ILE A 239 16.19 16.69 4.38
CA ILE A 239 14.86 17.24 4.74
C ILE A 239 15.00 18.42 5.70
N LEU A 240 15.85 18.31 6.73
CA LEU A 240 15.99 19.37 7.74
C LEU A 240 16.74 20.61 7.24
N ARG A 241 17.49 20.49 6.15
CA ARG A 241 18.21 21.63 5.52
C ARG A 241 17.40 22.32 4.42
N SER A 242 16.23 21.76 4.03
CA SER A 242 15.35 22.31 2.98
C SER A 242 14.17 23.09 3.58
#